data_3d338996fe39bbeb77e5c0165c5aa09b
#
_entry.id   3d338996fe39bbeb77e5c0165c5aa09b
#
_cell.length_a   1.000
_cell.length_b   1.000
_cell.length_c   1.000
_cell.angle_alpha   90.00
_cell.angle_beta   90.00
_cell.angle_gamma   90.00
#
_symmetry.space_group_name_H-M   'P 1'
#
loop_
_entity.id
_entity.type
_entity.pdbx_description
1 polymer ?
#
loop_
_entity_poly.entity_id
_entity_poly.type
_entity_poly.pdbx_seq_one_letter_code
_entity_poly.pdbx_strand_id
1 'polypeptide(L)'
;MKRSTFFKPTLFNPGLLWFDYAAKTAEMLLSSGFVINSRVNRMAKAGPSPSARDRKEFMLMGAEKAQAAQESMLAVYPRMAAAGMAMMTGAWRPAHALHESARIAHAALAPVHRKATANARRLSGSKRAPKRPSKGL
;
A
#
# COMPACT_ATOMS: atom_id res chain seq x y z
N MET A 1 -6.37 12.28 -19.07
CA MET A 1 -5.94 12.17 -17.67
C MET A 1 -7.18 12.27 -16.79
N LYS A 2 -7.89 11.16 -16.52
CA LYS A 2 -9.06 11.15 -15.62
C LYS A 2 -8.54 11.14 -14.19
N ARG A 3 -8.64 12.29 -13.51
CA ARG A 3 -8.52 12.36 -12.05
C ARG A 3 -9.66 11.52 -11.48
N SER A 4 -9.34 10.39 -10.86
CA SER A 4 -10.30 9.72 -10.00
C SER A 4 -10.63 10.70 -8.87
N THR A 5 -11.82 11.24 -8.90
CA THR A 5 -12.40 11.97 -7.79
C THR A 5 -12.55 10.99 -6.63
N PHE A 6 -11.49 10.85 -5.84
CA PHE A 6 -11.57 10.18 -4.56
C PHE A 6 -12.61 10.94 -3.74
N PHE A 7 -13.71 10.27 -3.48
CA PHE A 7 -14.71 10.69 -2.53
C PHE A 7 -14.00 11.06 -1.23
N LYS A 8 -13.90 12.36 -0.91
CA LYS A 8 -13.40 12.79 0.39
C LYS A 8 -14.47 12.40 1.38
N PRO A 9 -14.29 11.39 2.23
CA PRO A 9 -15.29 11.05 3.23
C PRO A 9 -15.47 12.28 4.11
N THR A 10 -16.69 12.73 4.20
CA THR A 10 -17.06 13.81 5.11
C THR A 10 -16.62 13.40 6.50
N LEU A 11 -15.79 14.25 7.12
CA LEU A 11 -15.01 13.99 8.35
C LEU A 11 -15.85 13.60 9.59
N PHE A 12 -17.16 13.44 9.45
CA PHE A 12 -18.12 13.28 10.54
C PHE A 12 -18.76 11.88 10.64
N ASN A 13 -18.53 10.97 9.69
CA ASN A 13 -19.16 9.65 9.75
C ASN A 13 -18.11 8.53 9.89
N PRO A 14 -17.96 7.93 11.08
CA PRO A 14 -17.00 6.84 11.31
C PRO A 14 -17.25 5.63 10.41
N GLY A 15 -18.51 5.33 10.08
CA GLY A 15 -18.87 4.22 9.21
C GLY A 15 -18.31 4.37 7.80
N LEU A 16 -18.33 5.57 7.24
CA LEU A 16 -17.73 5.85 5.92
C LEU A 16 -16.21 5.70 5.94
N LEU A 17 -15.55 6.08 7.04
CA LEU A 17 -14.09 5.89 7.19
C LEU A 17 -13.73 4.40 7.23
N TRP A 18 -14.49 3.60 7.96
CA TRP A 18 -14.26 2.15 8.02
C TRP A 18 -14.57 1.46 6.68
N PHE A 19 -15.61 1.91 5.97
CA PHE A 19 -15.91 1.42 4.63
C PHE A 19 -14.78 1.73 3.63
N ASP A 20 -14.28 2.97 3.62
CA ASP A 20 -13.16 3.35 2.77
C ASP A 20 -11.86 2.60 3.14
N TYR A 21 -11.63 2.36 4.43
CA TYR A 21 -10.54 1.51 4.90
C TYR A 21 -10.68 0.07 4.38
N ALA A 22 -11.85 -0.52 4.49
CA ALA A 22 -12.12 -1.88 4.00
C ALA A 22 -11.94 -1.97 2.47
N ALA A 23 -12.45 -1.00 1.72
CA ALA A 23 -12.29 -0.94 0.27
C ALA A 23 -10.82 -0.84 -0.15
N LYS A 24 -10.03 0.01 0.50
CA LYS A 24 -8.59 0.13 0.25
C LYS A 24 -7.83 -1.12 0.65
N THR A 25 -8.23 -1.78 1.74
CA THR A 25 -7.64 -3.05 2.16
C THR A 25 -7.90 -4.13 1.12
N ALA A 26 -9.12 -4.24 0.62
CA ALA A 26 -9.47 -5.20 -0.42
C ALA A 26 -8.67 -4.93 -1.72
N GLU A 27 -8.59 -3.68 -2.18
CA GLU A 27 -7.79 -3.31 -3.34
C GLU A 27 -6.31 -3.65 -3.14
N MET A 28 -5.77 -3.40 -1.96
CA MET A 28 -4.39 -3.73 -1.61
C MET A 28 -4.15 -5.25 -1.65
N LEU A 29 -5.06 -6.04 -1.08
CA LEU A 29 -4.94 -7.51 -1.07
C LEU A 29 -4.99 -8.09 -2.49
N LEU A 30 -5.90 -7.62 -3.33
CA LEU A 30 -5.99 -8.05 -4.73
C LEU A 30 -4.72 -7.66 -5.50
N SER A 31 -4.24 -6.43 -5.32
CA SER A 31 -3.00 -5.94 -5.94
C SER A 31 -1.78 -6.72 -5.45
N SER A 32 -1.72 -7.03 -4.16
CA SER A 32 -0.62 -7.82 -3.56
C SER A 32 -0.64 -9.26 -4.05
N GLY A 33 -1.81 -9.88 -4.15
CA GLY A 33 -1.97 -11.24 -4.69
C GLY A 33 -1.45 -11.34 -6.12
N PHE A 34 -1.77 -10.37 -6.97
CA PHE A 34 -1.24 -10.30 -8.34
C PHE A 34 0.29 -10.17 -8.37
N VAL A 35 0.85 -9.30 -7.51
CA VAL A 35 2.30 -9.09 -7.39
C VAL A 35 2.97 -10.36 -6.89
N ILE A 36 2.45 -10.99 -5.83
CA ILE A 36 3.00 -12.22 -5.25
C ILE A 36 3.01 -13.33 -6.30
N ASN A 37 1.89 -13.57 -6.98
CA ASN A 37 1.82 -14.60 -8.03
C ASN A 37 2.82 -14.35 -9.15
N SER A 38 2.94 -13.11 -9.64
CA SER A 38 3.94 -12.74 -10.65
C SER A 38 5.37 -13.02 -10.19
N ARG A 39 5.68 -12.80 -8.90
CA ARG A 39 7.00 -12.97 -8.31
C ARG A 39 7.34 -14.43 -8.05
N VAL A 40 6.38 -15.18 -7.48
CA VAL A 40 6.55 -16.63 -7.26
C VAL A 40 6.82 -17.35 -8.59
N ASN A 41 6.05 -17.03 -9.64
CA ASN A 41 6.30 -17.59 -10.96
C ASN A 41 7.70 -17.24 -11.51
N ARG A 42 8.19 -16.03 -11.25
CA ARG A 42 9.52 -15.62 -11.67
C ARG A 42 10.62 -16.34 -10.88
N MET A 43 10.44 -16.47 -9.57
CA MET A 43 11.38 -17.22 -8.71
C MET A 43 11.44 -18.69 -9.10
N ALA A 44 10.29 -19.31 -9.36
CA ALA A 44 10.23 -20.71 -9.82
C ALA A 44 10.97 -20.92 -11.14
N LYS A 45 10.91 -19.95 -12.06
CA LYS A 45 11.63 -19.99 -13.34
C LYS A 45 13.13 -19.68 -13.21
N ALA A 46 13.55 -18.89 -12.23
CA ALA A 46 14.95 -18.53 -11.99
C ALA A 46 15.76 -19.69 -11.39
N GLY A 47 15.10 -20.67 -10.75
CA GLY A 47 15.75 -21.80 -10.11
C GLY A 47 16.62 -21.44 -8.91
N PRO A 48 17.53 -22.33 -8.49
CA PRO A 48 18.34 -22.15 -7.28
C PRO A 48 19.44 -21.09 -7.43
N SER A 49 19.74 -20.66 -8.64
CA SER A 49 20.79 -19.65 -8.91
C SER A 49 20.19 -18.44 -9.62
N PRO A 50 19.62 -17.46 -8.88
CA PRO A 50 19.00 -16.28 -9.47
C PRO A 50 20.04 -15.41 -10.19
N SER A 51 19.66 -14.89 -11.35
CA SER A 51 20.49 -13.97 -12.13
C SER A 51 20.79 -12.68 -11.36
N ALA A 52 21.84 -11.93 -11.76
CA ALA A 52 22.15 -10.62 -11.19
C ALA A 52 20.95 -9.66 -11.25
N ARG A 53 20.16 -9.75 -12.33
CA ARG A 53 18.92 -8.98 -12.48
C ARG A 53 17.86 -9.36 -11.47
N ASP A 54 17.69 -10.67 -11.20
CA ASP A 54 16.69 -11.15 -10.23
C ASP A 54 17.09 -10.78 -8.81
N ARG A 55 18.38 -10.89 -8.47
CA ARG A 55 18.92 -10.43 -7.17
C ARG A 55 18.63 -8.94 -6.94
N LYS A 56 18.93 -8.09 -7.93
CA LYS A 56 18.65 -6.65 -7.86
C LYS A 56 17.15 -6.38 -7.64
N GLU A 57 16.29 -7.08 -8.34
CA GLU A 57 14.84 -6.95 -8.21
C GLU A 57 14.36 -7.37 -6.81
N PHE A 58 14.92 -8.44 -6.23
CA PHE A 58 14.59 -8.89 -4.87
C PHE A 58 15.04 -7.89 -3.80
N MET A 59 16.23 -7.32 -3.96
CA MET A 59 16.72 -6.26 -3.06
C MET A 59 15.83 -5.02 -3.12
N LEU A 60 15.43 -4.60 -4.33
CA LEU A 60 14.52 -3.47 -4.52
C LEU A 60 13.17 -3.70 -3.84
N MET A 61 12.63 -4.92 -3.93
CA MET A 61 11.39 -5.29 -3.25
C MET A 61 11.50 -5.19 -1.73
N GLY A 62 12.61 -5.64 -1.16
CA GLY A 62 12.88 -5.51 0.28
C GLY A 62 12.95 -4.05 0.71
N ALA A 63 13.68 -3.23 -0.04
CA ALA A 63 13.80 -1.79 0.20
C ALA A 63 12.45 -1.06 0.11
N GLU A 64 11.63 -1.38 -0.91
CA GLU A 64 10.28 -0.82 -1.06
C GLU A 64 9.36 -1.15 0.13
N LYS A 65 9.45 -2.38 0.66
CA LYS A 65 8.67 -2.79 1.84
C LYS A 65 9.15 -2.10 3.10
N ALA A 66 10.47 -2.02 3.31
CA ALA A 66 11.05 -1.30 4.45
C ALA A 66 10.65 0.18 4.43
N GLN A 67 10.73 0.82 3.26
CA GLN A 67 10.31 2.20 3.09
C GLN A 67 8.80 2.38 3.38
N ALA A 68 7.94 1.49 2.87
CA ALA A 68 6.51 1.58 3.14
C ALA A 68 6.18 1.41 4.62
N ALA A 69 6.87 0.50 5.32
CA ALA A 69 6.73 0.32 6.77
C ALA A 69 7.17 1.58 7.54
N GLN A 70 8.30 2.17 7.17
CA GLN A 70 8.78 3.41 7.77
C GLN A 70 7.79 4.57 7.55
N GLU A 71 7.28 4.75 6.34
CA GLU A 71 6.27 5.77 6.03
C GLU A 71 4.99 5.55 6.85
N SER A 72 4.56 4.30 7.05
CA SER A 72 3.41 3.96 7.88
C SER A 72 3.64 4.32 9.35
N MET A 73 4.81 4.00 9.90
CA MET A 73 5.17 4.37 11.27
C MET A 73 5.21 5.87 11.48
N LEU A 74 5.81 6.61 10.55
CA LEU A 74 5.85 8.08 10.61
C LEU A 74 4.46 8.71 10.50
N ALA A 75 3.53 8.09 9.76
CA ALA A 75 2.16 8.56 9.66
C ALA A 75 1.30 8.27 10.89
N VAL A 76 1.59 7.18 11.59
CA VAL A 76 0.84 6.71 12.78
C VAL A 76 1.35 7.35 14.06
N TYR A 77 2.65 7.50 14.20
CA TYR A 77 3.30 7.98 15.43
C TYR A 77 2.69 9.27 16.01
N PRO A 78 2.53 10.37 15.24
CA PRO A 78 1.99 11.62 15.80
C PRO A 78 0.53 11.46 16.27
N ARG A 79 -0.25 10.58 15.64
CA ARG A 79 -1.64 10.29 16.03
C ARG A 79 -1.70 9.51 17.32
N MET A 80 -0.84 8.52 17.48
CA MET A 80 -0.73 7.75 18.71
C MET A 80 -0.24 8.64 19.87
N ALA A 81 0.73 9.50 19.62
CA ALA A 81 1.21 10.46 20.61
C ALA A 81 0.10 11.44 21.05
N ALA A 82 -0.66 11.98 20.10
CA ALA A 82 -1.80 12.86 20.39
C ALA A 82 -2.90 12.15 21.18
N ALA A 83 -3.23 10.90 20.83
CA ALA A 83 -4.18 10.08 21.58
C ALA A 83 -3.70 9.80 23.00
N GLY A 84 -2.43 9.44 23.18
CA GLY A 84 -1.83 9.24 24.50
C GLY A 84 -1.85 10.52 25.35
N MET A 85 -1.53 11.66 24.77
CA MET A 85 -1.61 12.95 25.45
C MET A 85 -3.04 13.29 25.87
N ALA A 86 -4.03 13.05 25.00
CA ALA A 86 -5.45 13.25 25.33
C ALA A 86 -5.91 12.36 26.49
N MET A 87 -5.43 11.12 26.55
CA MET A 87 -5.71 10.24 27.69
C MET A 87 -5.10 10.76 29.00
N MET A 88 -3.86 11.23 28.95
CA MET A 88 -3.16 11.77 30.15
C MET A 88 -3.78 13.08 30.67
N THR A 89 -4.30 13.92 29.79
CA THR A 89 -4.91 15.22 30.14
C THR A 89 -6.41 15.14 30.44
N GLY A 90 -7.01 13.94 30.37
CA GLY A 90 -8.46 13.77 30.51
C GLY A 90 -9.30 14.32 29.36
N ALA A 91 -8.66 14.74 28.29
CA ALA A 91 -9.34 15.22 27.07
C ALA A 91 -9.89 14.09 26.19
N TRP A 92 -9.59 12.84 26.54
CA TRP A 92 -10.05 11.65 25.83
C TRP A 92 -11.56 11.50 25.96
N ARG A 93 -12.26 11.38 24.82
CA ARG A 93 -13.70 11.13 24.76
C ARG A 93 -13.97 9.78 24.07
N PRO A 94 -14.60 8.81 24.77
CA PRO A 94 -14.88 7.49 24.19
C PRO A 94 -15.70 7.55 22.87
N ALA A 95 -16.58 8.53 22.74
CA ALA A 95 -17.37 8.75 21.53
C ALA A 95 -16.51 9.02 20.28
N HIS A 96 -15.28 9.49 20.46
CA HIS A 96 -14.36 9.77 19.36
C HIS A 96 -13.41 8.60 19.06
N ALA A 97 -13.40 7.56 19.92
CA ALA A 97 -12.47 6.45 19.81
C ALA A 97 -12.58 5.70 18.46
N LEU A 98 -13.81 5.41 18.03
CA LEU A 98 -14.07 4.78 16.73
C LEU A 98 -13.59 5.61 15.53
N HIS A 99 -13.78 6.92 15.61
CA HIS A 99 -13.33 7.82 14.57
C HIS A 99 -11.82 7.91 14.51
N GLU A 100 -11.16 8.06 15.65
CA GLU A 100 -9.70 8.16 15.71
C GLU A 100 -9.02 6.83 15.37
N SER A 101 -9.57 5.70 15.77
CA SER A 101 -9.05 4.38 15.38
C SER A 101 -9.12 4.18 13.85
N ALA A 102 -10.22 4.58 13.20
CA ALA A 102 -10.32 4.53 11.75
C ALA A 102 -9.28 5.45 11.07
N ARG A 103 -9.03 6.64 11.61
CA ARG A 103 -8.01 7.56 11.09
C ARG A 103 -6.59 7.01 11.24
N ILE A 104 -6.29 6.37 12.34
CA ILE A 104 -5.00 5.70 12.57
C ILE A 104 -4.83 4.55 11.59
N ALA A 105 -5.85 3.70 11.44
CA ALA A 105 -5.83 2.58 10.51
C ALA A 105 -5.63 3.05 9.05
N HIS A 106 -6.31 4.11 8.64
CA HIS A 106 -6.11 4.73 7.33
C HIS A 106 -4.68 5.27 7.14
N ALA A 107 -4.13 5.94 8.14
CA ALA A 107 -2.76 6.47 8.08
C ALA A 107 -1.72 5.35 7.93
N ALA A 108 -1.91 4.23 8.63
CA ALA A 108 -1.04 3.06 8.53
C ALA A 108 -1.14 2.37 7.16
N LEU A 109 -2.36 2.27 6.61
CA LEU A 109 -2.61 1.57 5.36
C LEU A 109 -2.15 2.34 4.12
N ALA A 110 -2.28 3.67 4.14
CA ALA A 110 -2.09 4.51 2.95
C ALA A 110 -0.75 4.32 2.22
N PRO A 111 0.41 4.28 2.88
CA PRO A 111 1.69 4.05 2.21
C PRO A 111 1.77 2.66 1.58
N VAL A 112 1.30 1.64 2.28
CA VAL A 112 1.34 0.24 1.82
C VAL A 112 0.40 0.04 0.62
N HIS A 113 -0.83 0.57 0.70
CA HIS A 113 -1.80 0.55 -0.40
C HIS A 113 -1.22 1.23 -1.66
N ARG A 114 -0.64 2.43 -1.52
CA ARG A 114 -0.02 3.15 -2.64
C ARG A 114 1.09 2.33 -3.31
N LYS A 115 1.97 1.70 -2.54
CA LYS A 115 3.06 0.86 -3.06
C LYS A 115 2.52 -0.41 -3.74
N ALA A 116 1.54 -1.09 -3.13
CA ALA A 116 0.95 -2.31 -3.68
C ALA A 116 0.26 -2.05 -5.03
N THR A 117 -0.56 -1.01 -5.11
CA THR A 117 -1.28 -0.65 -6.34
C THR A 117 -0.35 -0.14 -7.44
N ALA A 118 0.68 0.64 -7.10
CA ALA A 118 1.70 1.08 -8.05
C ALA A 118 2.47 -0.11 -8.64
N ASN A 119 2.86 -1.07 -7.80
CA ASN A 119 3.55 -2.28 -8.25
C ASN A 119 2.67 -3.15 -9.16
N ALA A 120 1.38 -3.33 -8.80
CA ALA A 120 0.45 -4.07 -9.64
C ALA A 120 0.27 -3.41 -11.02
N ARG A 121 0.13 -2.09 -11.09
CA ARG A 121 0.04 -1.32 -12.34
C ARG A 121 1.32 -1.44 -13.19
N ARG A 122 2.48 -1.36 -12.57
CA ARG A 122 3.77 -1.53 -13.26
C ARG A 122 3.87 -2.89 -13.91
N LEU A 123 3.50 -3.95 -13.22
CA LEU A 123 3.59 -5.32 -13.72
C LEU A 123 2.53 -5.61 -14.80
N SER A 124 1.32 -5.07 -14.67
CA SER A 124 0.28 -5.23 -15.70
C SER A 124 0.59 -4.44 -16.98
N GLY A 125 1.14 -3.23 -16.84
CA GLY A 125 1.58 -2.40 -17.98
C GLY A 125 2.73 -3.02 -18.76
N SER A 126 3.68 -3.65 -18.08
CA SER A 126 4.80 -4.36 -18.72
C SER A 126 4.35 -5.54 -19.60
N LYS A 127 3.23 -6.18 -19.28
CA LYS A 127 2.66 -7.27 -20.09
C LYS A 127 1.93 -6.78 -21.35
N ARG A 128 1.54 -5.50 -21.40
CA ARG A 128 0.80 -4.90 -22.52
C ARG A 128 1.68 -4.18 -23.53
N ALA A 129 2.97 -3.98 -23.24
CA ALA A 129 3.88 -3.36 -24.20
C ALA A 129 4.05 -4.29 -25.43
N PRO A 130 3.71 -3.86 -26.66
CA PRO A 130 3.91 -4.67 -27.84
C PRO A 130 5.40 -4.93 -28.01
N LYS A 131 5.75 -6.19 -28.28
CA LYS A 131 7.10 -6.60 -28.64
C LYS A 131 7.52 -5.77 -29.86
N ARG A 132 8.47 -4.84 -29.69
CA ARG A 132 9.03 -4.11 -30.84
C ARG A 132 9.51 -5.15 -31.85
N PRO A 133 9.07 -5.05 -33.14
CA PRO A 133 9.61 -5.92 -34.16
C PRO A 133 11.14 -5.71 -34.19
N SER A 134 11.88 -6.81 -34.14
CA SER A 134 13.32 -6.80 -34.40
C SER A 134 13.51 -6.20 -35.77
N LYS A 135 14.19 -5.06 -35.87
CA LYS A 135 14.71 -4.58 -37.17
C LYS A 135 15.68 -5.65 -37.65
N GLY A 136 15.21 -6.48 -38.58
CA GLY A 136 16.10 -7.33 -39.39
C GLY A 136 17.03 -6.42 -40.17
N LEU A 137 18.29 -6.67 -40.08
CA LEU A 137 19.32 -6.23 -41.02
C LEU A 137 19.16 -6.99 -42.34
#